data_05d1b0f99785a673052cb8b1637b18ba
#
_entry.id   05d1b0f99785a673052cb8b1637b18ba
#
_cell.length_a   1.000
_cell.length_b   1.000
_cell.length_c   1.000
_cell.angle_alpha   90.00
_cell.angle_beta   90.00
_cell.angle_gamma   90.00
#
_symmetry.space_group_name_H-M   'P 1'
#
loop_
_entity.id
_entity.type
_entity.pdbx_description
1 polymer ?
#
loop_
_entity_poly.entity_id
_entity_poly.type
_entity_poly.pdbx_seq_one_letter_code
_entity_poly.pdbx_strand_id
1 'polypeptide(L)'
;MNHRRLTDLTAVLAGTAVFFTILAAAGTKKAAQAVSGTVRTAAVVCTGAFCYDAPQTLSAADFCDFDGSGAVTQGAVIGFSQLVELSVDGLQEGAGKGVANYQVLESALSFVARFTQRERYADTLFRLTLPPGIYEMDGQGEPLHLYQNTWLSMEGVTLRKSDSDCSALLRNTPSGSAYAGYEANSNLVLTGGVWEVPLEHFDARSEEDRFSVLRFGHCRNVLLAGVTVSGCVNGHHLELCGVENCSVVDSTFHGYLDTEYHGKGDKKEAIQLDVVNNRWVAPGFPDFDDTITQDVLIYGCTFRNLCRGIGGHNAVYGRSYTNLAIQHNTFTHLSGEGVYALNYAHADLSHNQMKQVAGGVTLLALTDHPDDAYYAPAQGDLPAFDQLPVQSHLLSVTDNQIEVADGSEPAITISGGVYGDAQFADSYGGRTFWIEDVTLARNQVMSGHIVQSYVRD
;
A
#
# COMPACT_ATOMS: atom_id res chain seq x y z
N MET A 1 -24.37 -25.65 -18.54
CA MET A 1 -23.83 -25.59 -17.16
C MET A 1 -24.44 -26.77 -16.37
N ASN A 2 -23.60 -27.61 -15.81
CA ASN A 2 -24.08 -28.82 -15.15
C ASN A 2 -24.75 -28.47 -13.82
N HIS A 3 -25.98 -28.93 -13.61
CA HIS A 3 -26.74 -28.82 -12.35
C HIS A 3 -25.99 -29.25 -11.07
N ARG A 4 -24.97 -30.08 -11.22
CA ARG A 4 -24.07 -30.50 -10.11
C ARG A 4 -23.21 -29.34 -9.53
N ARG A 5 -22.90 -28.30 -10.30
CA ARG A 5 -22.09 -27.16 -9.79
C ARG A 5 -22.88 -26.24 -8.87
N LEU A 6 -24.22 -26.14 -9.06
CA LEU A 6 -25.09 -25.36 -8.18
C LEU A 6 -25.36 -26.09 -6.87
N THR A 7 -25.49 -27.43 -6.91
CA THR A 7 -25.76 -28.26 -5.71
C THR A 7 -24.56 -28.30 -4.76
N ASP A 8 -23.35 -28.28 -5.26
CA ASP A 8 -22.15 -28.24 -4.39
C ASP A 8 -22.02 -26.91 -3.64
N LEU A 9 -22.45 -25.80 -4.24
CA LEU A 9 -22.50 -24.51 -3.56
C LEU A 9 -23.61 -24.44 -2.49
N THR A 10 -24.78 -25.00 -2.80
CA THR A 10 -25.93 -24.97 -1.89
C THR A 10 -25.74 -25.91 -0.67
N ALA A 11 -25.01 -27.00 -0.83
CA ALA A 11 -24.73 -27.93 0.27
C ALA A 11 -23.78 -27.35 1.33
N VAL A 12 -22.91 -26.39 0.95
CA VAL A 12 -21.99 -25.70 1.87
C VAL A 12 -22.70 -24.59 2.65
N LEU A 13 -23.79 -24.04 2.09
CA LEU A 13 -24.56 -22.94 2.70
C LEU A 13 -25.47 -23.39 3.85
N ALA A 14 -25.83 -24.68 3.92
CA ALA A 14 -26.74 -25.20 4.94
C ALA A 14 -26.13 -25.30 6.36
N GLY A 15 -24.85 -25.02 6.52
CA GLY A 15 -24.13 -25.18 7.79
C GLY A 15 -23.72 -23.89 8.49
N THR A 16 -23.86 -22.72 7.86
CA THR A 16 -23.45 -21.43 8.45
C THR A 16 -24.65 -20.48 8.47
N ALA A 17 -24.93 -19.87 9.63
CA ALA A 17 -26.05 -18.94 9.84
C ALA A 17 -25.85 -17.56 9.17
N VAL A 18 -25.07 -17.48 8.12
CA VAL A 18 -24.80 -16.27 7.34
C VAL A 18 -25.44 -16.43 5.97
N PHE A 19 -26.46 -15.65 5.69
CA PHE A 19 -27.15 -15.66 4.41
C PHE A 19 -26.32 -14.89 3.37
N PHE A 20 -25.84 -15.59 2.35
CA PHE A 20 -25.27 -14.99 1.15
C PHE A 20 -26.28 -15.11 -0.01
N THR A 21 -26.55 -14.02 -0.68
CA THR A 21 -27.21 -14.08 -1.98
C THR A 21 -26.15 -14.26 -3.05
N ILE A 22 -26.10 -15.43 -3.67
CA ILE A 22 -25.17 -15.72 -4.76
C ILE A 22 -25.86 -15.33 -6.08
N LEU A 23 -25.41 -14.26 -6.68
CA LEU A 23 -25.71 -13.95 -8.08
C LEU A 23 -24.59 -14.54 -8.95
N ALA A 24 -24.75 -15.80 -9.34
CA ALA A 24 -23.90 -16.38 -10.37
C ALA A 24 -24.32 -15.78 -11.73
N ALA A 25 -23.52 -14.88 -12.28
CA ALA A 25 -23.75 -14.41 -13.65
C ALA A 25 -23.67 -15.62 -14.60
N ALA A 26 -24.80 -16.06 -15.10
CA ALA A 26 -24.86 -17.14 -16.07
C ALA A 26 -24.26 -16.67 -17.41
N GLY A 27 -23.10 -17.17 -17.74
CA GLY A 27 -22.44 -16.87 -19.00
C GLY A 27 -21.05 -16.26 -18.84
N THR A 28 -20.15 -17.06 -18.34
CA THR A 28 -18.77 -16.74 -18.00
C THR A 28 -17.97 -15.97 -19.05
N LYS A 29 -18.15 -16.28 -20.33
CA LYS A 29 -17.51 -15.53 -21.43
C LYS A 29 -18.13 -14.14 -21.67
N LYS A 30 -19.42 -13.96 -21.39
CA LYS A 30 -20.08 -12.65 -21.53
C LYS A 30 -19.78 -11.70 -20.36
N ALA A 31 -19.61 -12.21 -19.14
CA ALA A 31 -19.25 -11.38 -17.98
C ALA A 31 -17.79 -10.90 -18.07
N ALA A 32 -16.86 -11.78 -18.44
CA ALA A 32 -15.48 -11.38 -18.71
C ALA A 32 -15.36 -10.43 -19.92
N GLN A 33 -16.20 -10.63 -20.97
CA GLN A 33 -16.29 -9.70 -22.09
C GLN A 33 -17.03 -8.40 -21.72
N ALA A 34 -17.98 -8.42 -20.80
CA ALA A 34 -18.65 -7.20 -20.33
C ALA A 34 -17.71 -6.37 -19.44
N VAL A 35 -16.97 -6.98 -18.54
CA VAL A 35 -15.93 -6.31 -17.76
C VAL A 35 -14.84 -5.77 -18.68
N SER A 36 -14.35 -6.56 -19.64
CA SER A 36 -13.41 -6.08 -20.65
C SER A 36 -14.04 -5.11 -21.66
N GLY A 37 -15.34 -5.15 -21.86
CA GLY A 37 -16.07 -4.25 -22.76
C GLY A 37 -16.35 -2.89 -22.13
N THR A 38 -16.68 -2.85 -20.87
CA THR A 38 -16.87 -1.61 -20.07
C THR A 38 -15.53 -0.88 -19.90
N VAL A 39 -14.47 -1.65 -19.68
CA VAL A 39 -13.09 -1.19 -19.56
C VAL A 39 -12.55 -0.51 -20.82
N ARG A 40 -13.11 -0.80 -22.02
CA ARG A 40 -12.67 -0.19 -23.29
C ARG A 40 -13.18 1.23 -23.56
N THR A 41 -14.12 1.73 -22.77
CA THR A 41 -14.74 3.04 -22.98
C THR A 41 -14.42 4.04 -21.88
N ALA A 42 -13.87 3.61 -20.76
CA ALA A 42 -13.34 4.44 -19.68
C ALA A 42 -11.82 4.33 -19.64
N ALA A 43 -11.15 5.31 -19.08
CA ALA A 43 -9.75 5.15 -18.71
C ALA A 43 -9.66 4.00 -17.72
N VAL A 44 -8.78 3.05 -18.00
CA VAL A 44 -8.69 1.78 -17.28
C VAL A 44 -7.47 1.82 -16.41
N VAL A 45 -7.71 1.65 -15.13
CA VAL A 45 -6.64 1.43 -14.18
C VAL A 45 -6.40 -0.07 -14.08
N CYS A 46 -5.17 -0.48 -14.39
CA CYS A 46 -4.79 -1.88 -14.30
C CYS A 46 -3.62 -2.03 -13.34
N THR A 47 -3.75 -2.89 -12.38
CA THR A 47 -2.60 -3.59 -11.83
C THR A 47 -2.32 -4.78 -12.72
N GLY A 48 -1.19 -5.43 -12.63
CA GLY A 48 -0.90 -6.60 -13.46
C GLY A 48 -2.03 -7.66 -13.49
N ALA A 49 -2.92 -7.68 -12.51
CA ALA A 49 -4.02 -8.65 -12.41
C ALA A 49 -5.40 -8.08 -12.66
N PHE A 50 -5.63 -6.78 -12.36
CA PHE A 50 -6.97 -6.21 -12.34
C PHE A 50 -7.09 -4.96 -13.18
N CYS A 51 -8.31 -4.75 -13.65
CA CYS A 51 -8.74 -3.49 -14.21
C CYS A 51 -10.00 -3.03 -13.49
N TYR A 52 -10.12 -1.74 -13.27
CA TYR A 52 -11.36 -1.15 -12.82
C TYR A 52 -11.62 0.13 -13.63
N ASP A 53 -12.88 0.55 -13.70
CA ASP A 53 -13.21 1.82 -14.34
C ASP A 53 -12.70 2.97 -13.49
N ALA A 54 -11.71 3.68 -14.01
CA ALA A 54 -11.17 4.87 -13.36
C ALA A 54 -11.96 6.12 -13.75
N PRO A 55 -11.89 7.19 -12.96
CA PRO A 55 -12.37 8.50 -13.39
C PRO A 55 -11.77 8.90 -14.73
N GLN A 56 -12.53 9.61 -15.57
CA GLN A 56 -12.14 9.94 -16.95
C GLN A 56 -10.84 10.77 -17.09
N THR A 57 -10.28 11.23 -15.99
CA THR A 57 -9.02 11.97 -15.95
C THR A 57 -7.78 11.07 -16.08
N LEU A 58 -7.92 9.77 -15.85
CA LEU A 58 -6.86 8.80 -16.01
C LEU A 58 -6.91 8.18 -17.41
N SER A 59 -5.83 8.25 -18.16
CA SER A 59 -5.67 7.53 -19.41
C SER A 59 -4.86 6.24 -19.20
N ALA A 60 -4.99 5.30 -20.12
CA ALA A 60 -4.15 4.10 -20.08
C ALA A 60 -2.64 4.42 -20.17
N ALA A 61 -2.29 5.60 -20.69
CA ALA A 61 -0.90 6.08 -20.72
C ALA A 61 -0.39 6.55 -19.35
N ASP A 62 -1.29 6.78 -18.38
CA ASP A 62 -0.94 7.14 -17.01
C ASP A 62 -0.64 5.91 -16.15
N PHE A 63 -0.86 4.71 -16.69
CA PHE A 63 -0.51 3.44 -16.07
C PHE A 63 0.79 2.93 -16.61
N CYS A 64 1.73 2.84 -15.77
CA CYS A 64 3.08 2.66 -16.25
C CYS A 64 3.83 1.67 -15.38
N ASP A 65 4.33 0.60 -16.00
CA ASP A 65 5.47 -0.14 -15.49
C ASP A 65 6.75 0.54 -15.98
N PHE A 66 7.78 0.47 -15.18
CA PHE A 66 9.12 0.84 -15.58
C PHE A 66 9.78 -0.35 -16.28
N ASP A 67 10.34 -0.13 -17.46
CA ASP A 67 11.01 -1.16 -18.25
C ASP A 67 12.50 -1.36 -17.90
N GLY A 68 12.92 -0.82 -16.78
CA GLY A 68 14.31 -0.84 -16.35
C GLY A 68 15.19 0.24 -16.96
N SER A 69 14.68 1.01 -17.91
CA SER A 69 15.35 2.18 -18.50
C SER A 69 14.95 3.50 -17.82
N GLY A 70 14.02 3.43 -16.86
CA GLY A 70 13.34 4.60 -16.30
C GLY A 70 12.18 5.09 -17.16
N ALA A 71 11.94 4.47 -18.32
CA ALA A 71 10.77 4.76 -19.13
C ALA A 71 9.55 4.08 -18.53
N VAL A 72 8.46 4.84 -18.50
CA VAL A 72 7.19 4.36 -17.97
C VAL A 72 6.44 3.62 -19.06
N THR A 73 6.17 2.34 -18.85
CA THR A 73 5.43 1.51 -19.78
C THR A 73 4.07 1.10 -19.22
N GLN A 74 3.15 0.73 -20.06
CA GLN A 74 1.84 0.26 -19.63
C GLN A 74 1.94 -1.13 -19.02
N GLY A 75 1.42 -1.32 -17.79
CA GLY A 75 1.40 -2.61 -17.12
C GLY A 75 0.62 -3.69 -17.83
N ALA A 76 1.05 -4.92 -17.71
CA ALA A 76 0.34 -6.08 -18.21
C ALA A 76 -0.92 -6.33 -17.37
N VAL A 77 -2.07 -6.41 -18.02
CA VAL A 77 -3.34 -6.78 -17.37
C VAL A 77 -3.44 -8.28 -17.28
N ILE A 78 -3.51 -8.82 -16.09
CA ILE A 78 -3.85 -10.23 -15.85
C ILE A 78 -5.36 -10.31 -15.61
N GLY A 79 -6.10 -10.82 -16.58
CA GLY A 79 -7.56 -10.97 -16.48
C GLY A 79 -7.95 -12.26 -15.77
N PHE A 80 -9.04 -12.22 -15.04
CA PHE A 80 -9.74 -13.41 -14.58
C PHE A 80 -10.72 -13.89 -15.63
N SER A 81 -10.85 -15.19 -15.80
CA SER A 81 -11.86 -15.77 -16.74
C SER A 81 -13.26 -15.78 -16.11
N GLN A 82 -13.37 -15.67 -14.80
CA GLN A 82 -14.61 -15.76 -14.06
C GLN A 82 -14.70 -14.69 -12.98
N LEU A 83 -15.89 -14.11 -12.84
CA LEU A 83 -16.27 -13.24 -11.71
C LEU A 83 -17.46 -13.88 -11.00
N VAL A 84 -17.34 -14.02 -9.68
CA VAL A 84 -18.44 -14.44 -8.80
C VAL A 84 -18.80 -13.26 -7.92
N GLU A 85 -20.06 -12.82 -7.99
CA GLU A 85 -20.57 -11.73 -7.14
C GLU A 85 -21.28 -12.30 -5.93
N LEU A 86 -20.95 -11.78 -4.76
CA LEU A 86 -21.50 -12.17 -3.47
C LEU A 86 -21.95 -10.91 -2.72
N SER A 87 -23.18 -10.91 -2.19
CA SER A 87 -23.64 -9.89 -1.26
C SER A 87 -23.38 -10.33 0.17
N VAL A 88 -22.87 -9.42 0.99
CA VAL A 88 -22.66 -9.67 2.42
C VAL A 88 -23.89 -9.17 3.19
N ASP A 89 -24.70 -10.09 3.66
CA ASP A 89 -25.87 -9.79 4.48
C ASP A 89 -25.57 -10.00 5.97
N GLY A 90 -26.32 -9.30 6.83
CA GLY A 90 -26.25 -9.50 8.29
C GLY A 90 -25.40 -8.46 9.02
N LEU A 91 -24.76 -7.53 8.31
CA LEU A 91 -24.15 -6.36 8.94
C LEU A 91 -25.21 -5.47 9.59
N GLN A 92 -24.93 -4.94 10.76
CA GLN A 92 -25.85 -4.15 11.56
C GLN A 92 -25.25 -2.79 11.89
N GLU A 93 -25.98 -1.74 11.63
CA GLU A 93 -25.61 -0.39 12.07
C GLU A 93 -25.85 -0.20 13.58
N GLY A 94 -25.16 0.79 14.15
CA GLY A 94 -25.33 1.22 15.52
C GLY A 94 -24.30 0.64 16.50
N ALA A 95 -24.26 1.29 17.67
CA ALA A 95 -23.26 1.00 18.70
C ALA A 95 -23.41 -0.42 19.28
N GLY A 96 -22.26 -1.00 19.63
CA GLY A 96 -22.17 -2.33 20.25
C GLY A 96 -22.37 -3.49 19.28
N LYS A 97 -22.28 -3.26 17.98
CA LYS A 97 -22.38 -4.29 16.94
C LYS A 97 -21.02 -4.77 16.42
N GLY A 98 -19.93 -4.19 16.88
CA GLY A 98 -18.59 -4.42 16.34
C GLY A 98 -18.19 -5.87 16.23
N VAL A 99 -18.33 -6.67 17.31
CA VAL A 99 -17.99 -8.11 17.31
C VAL A 99 -18.87 -8.89 16.33
N ALA A 100 -20.16 -8.62 16.30
CA ALA A 100 -21.07 -9.32 15.38
C ALA A 100 -20.77 -9.00 13.91
N ASN A 101 -20.52 -7.73 13.60
CA ASN A 101 -20.17 -7.29 12.26
C ASN A 101 -18.82 -7.87 11.80
N TYR A 102 -17.82 -7.87 12.69
CA TYR A 102 -16.55 -8.53 12.43
C TYR A 102 -16.74 -10.00 12.06
N GLN A 103 -17.52 -10.74 12.86
CA GLN A 103 -17.80 -12.17 12.61
C GLN A 103 -18.52 -12.40 11.27
N VAL A 104 -19.48 -11.55 10.91
CA VAL A 104 -20.18 -11.61 9.63
C VAL A 104 -19.20 -11.42 8.48
N LEU A 105 -18.40 -10.35 8.52
CA LEU A 105 -17.50 -10.03 7.41
C LEU A 105 -16.33 -11.03 7.32
N GLU A 106 -15.71 -11.41 8.44
CA GLU A 106 -14.66 -12.43 8.47
C GLU A 106 -15.17 -13.79 7.97
N SER A 107 -16.42 -14.15 8.30
CA SER A 107 -17.04 -15.36 7.76
C SER A 107 -17.22 -15.31 6.25
N ALA A 108 -17.59 -14.15 5.71
CA ALA A 108 -17.73 -13.94 4.27
C ALA A 108 -16.36 -14.03 3.55
N LEU A 109 -15.34 -13.41 4.10
CA LEU A 109 -13.96 -13.48 3.60
C LEU A 109 -13.42 -14.92 3.67
N SER A 110 -13.58 -15.59 4.79
CA SER A 110 -13.19 -17.01 4.97
C SER A 110 -13.95 -17.95 4.03
N PHE A 111 -15.19 -17.60 3.68
CA PHE A 111 -15.96 -18.38 2.69
C PHE A 111 -15.25 -18.35 1.33
N VAL A 112 -14.79 -17.18 0.86
CA VAL A 112 -14.02 -17.05 -0.38
C VAL A 112 -12.76 -17.91 -0.33
N ALA A 113 -12.03 -17.90 0.77
CA ALA A 113 -10.80 -18.68 0.95
C ALA A 113 -11.00 -20.18 0.67
N ARG A 114 -12.16 -20.74 1.03
CA ARG A 114 -12.46 -22.17 0.77
C ARG A 114 -12.58 -22.52 -0.70
N PHE A 115 -12.89 -21.55 -1.55
CA PHE A 115 -12.97 -21.73 -3.00
C PHE A 115 -11.63 -21.49 -3.67
N THR A 116 -10.96 -20.41 -3.32
CA THR A 116 -9.71 -20.00 -3.97
C THR A 116 -8.55 -20.99 -3.76
N GLN A 117 -8.64 -21.81 -2.70
CA GLN A 117 -7.71 -22.93 -2.49
C GLN A 117 -7.90 -24.12 -3.45
N ARG A 118 -8.96 -24.11 -4.28
CA ARG A 118 -9.25 -25.21 -5.21
C ARG A 118 -8.85 -24.80 -6.63
N GLU A 119 -8.05 -25.62 -7.30
CA GLU A 119 -7.52 -25.38 -8.65
C GLU A 119 -8.58 -24.88 -9.65
N ARG A 120 -9.80 -25.41 -9.59
CA ARG A 120 -10.90 -25.01 -10.50
C ARG A 120 -11.35 -23.56 -10.35
N TYR A 121 -10.96 -22.87 -9.27
CA TYR A 121 -11.27 -21.47 -9.01
C TYR A 121 -10.01 -20.57 -9.01
N ALA A 122 -8.88 -21.11 -9.43
CA ALA A 122 -7.63 -20.33 -9.50
C ALA A 122 -7.76 -19.08 -10.38
N ASP A 123 -8.61 -19.16 -11.42
CA ASP A 123 -8.90 -18.09 -12.37
C ASP A 123 -10.29 -17.45 -12.12
N THR A 124 -10.67 -17.34 -10.85
CA THR A 124 -11.95 -16.76 -10.43
C THR A 124 -11.70 -15.64 -9.41
N LEU A 125 -12.19 -14.44 -9.72
CA LEU A 125 -12.26 -13.33 -8.78
C LEU A 125 -13.61 -13.37 -8.06
N PHE A 126 -13.59 -13.20 -6.73
CA PHE A 126 -14.78 -13.14 -5.90
C PHE A 126 -15.01 -11.70 -5.44
N ARG A 127 -16.08 -11.07 -5.92
CA ARG A 127 -16.48 -9.75 -5.48
C ARG A 127 -17.48 -9.86 -4.35
N LEU A 128 -17.11 -9.36 -3.17
CA LEU A 128 -18.00 -9.20 -2.03
C LEU A 128 -18.49 -7.76 -2.00
N THR A 129 -19.79 -7.58 -2.12
CA THR A 129 -20.43 -6.25 -2.04
C THR A 129 -21.10 -6.11 -0.67
N LEU A 130 -20.72 -5.08 0.07
CA LEU A 130 -21.32 -4.73 1.33
C LEU A 130 -22.48 -3.75 1.09
N PRO A 131 -23.60 -3.88 1.84
CA PRO A 131 -24.66 -2.88 1.80
C PRO A 131 -24.14 -1.54 2.34
N PRO A 132 -24.56 -0.40 1.75
CA PRO A 132 -24.20 0.91 2.27
C PRO A 132 -24.60 1.08 3.73
N GLY A 133 -23.74 1.70 4.56
CA GLY A 133 -24.01 1.89 5.99
C GLY A 133 -22.72 2.15 6.77
N ILE A 134 -22.88 2.42 8.07
CA ILE A 134 -21.76 2.59 9.01
C ILE A 134 -21.74 1.41 9.98
N TYR A 135 -20.69 0.61 9.91
CA TYR A 135 -20.57 -0.62 10.66
C TYR A 135 -19.38 -0.57 11.60
N GLU A 136 -19.67 -0.68 12.90
CA GLU A 136 -18.62 -0.89 13.89
C GLU A 136 -17.93 -2.24 13.66
N MET A 137 -16.61 -2.28 13.83
CA MET A 137 -15.76 -3.47 13.72
C MET A 137 -14.96 -3.64 15.01
N ASP A 138 -15.09 -4.79 15.63
CA ASP A 138 -14.34 -5.21 16.81
C ASP A 138 -13.88 -6.65 16.62
N GLY A 139 -12.62 -6.80 16.26
CA GLY A 139 -11.98 -8.10 16.04
C GLY A 139 -11.43 -8.73 17.31
N GLN A 140 -11.55 -8.05 18.45
CA GLN A 140 -10.98 -8.51 19.73
C GLN A 140 -9.47 -8.84 19.63
N GLY A 141 -8.72 -7.96 18.96
CA GLY A 141 -7.28 -8.11 18.70
C GLY A 141 -6.93 -8.75 17.36
N GLU A 142 -7.91 -9.23 16.61
CA GLU A 142 -7.67 -9.84 15.29
C GLU A 142 -8.17 -8.92 14.16
N PRO A 143 -7.36 -8.68 13.12
CA PRO A 143 -7.79 -7.96 11.94
C PRO A 143 -8.70 -8.82 11.06
N LEU A 144 -9.48 -8.19 10.20
CA LEU A 144 -10.11 -8.88 9.07
C LEU A 144 -9.03 -9.45 8.14
N HIS A 145 -9.28 -10.62 7.55
CA HIS A 145 -8.33 -11.27 6.65
C HIS A 145 -8.82 -11.26 5.20
N LEU A 146 -8.06 -10.58 4.34
CA LEU A 146 -8.34 -10.59 2.92
C LEU A 146 -7.63 -11.77 2.24
N TYR A 147 -8.40 -12.64 1.64
CA TYR A 147 -7.88 -13.88 1.06
C TYR A 147 -7.66 -13.76 -0.46
N GLN A 148 -6.95 -14.73 -1.01
CA GLN A 148 -6.63 -14.84 -2.44
C GLN A 148 -7.84 -14.58 -3.35
N ASN A 149 -7.64 -13.79 -4.41
CA ASN A 149 -8.64 -13.51 -5.44
C ASN A 149 -9.93 -12.86 -4.89
N THR A 150 -9.78 -11.93 -3.96
CA THR A 150 -10.92 -11.25 -3.33
C THR A 150 -11.00 -9.79 -3.75
N TRP A 151 -12.19 -9.38 -4.16
CA TRP A 151 -12.57 -7.99 -4.37
C TRP A 151 -13.61 -7.57 -3.33
N LEU A 152 -13.23 -6.70 -2.42
CA LEU A 152 -14.14 -6.10 -1.44
C LEU A 152 -14.65 -4.75 -1.98
N SER A 153 -15.95 -4.71 -2.31
CA SER A 153 -16.62 -3.53 -2.86
C SER A 153 -17.42 -2.83 -1.76
N MET A 154 -17.05 -1.59 -1.44
CA MET A 154 -17.50 -0.88 -0.25
C MET A 154 -18.15 0.49 -0.58
N GLU A 155 -18.79 0.65 -1.72
CA GLU A 155 -19.44 1.90 -2.09
C GLU A 155 -20.49 2.32 -1.05
N GLY A 156 -20.32 3.50 -0.44
CA GLY A 156 -21.21 4.01 0.60
C GLY A 156 -21.08 3.32 1.97
N VAL A 157 -20.03 2.52 2.19
CA VAL A 157 -19.78 1.80 3.43
C VAL A 157 -18.71 2.51 4.26
N THR A 158 -18.91 2.56 5.57
CA THR A 158 -17.86 2.88 6.54
C THR A 158 -17.67 1.70 7.48
N LEU A 159 -16.46 1.16 7.52
CA LEU A 159 -16.02 0.21 8.55
C LEU A 159 -15.26 0.99 9.62
N ARG A 160 -15.86 1.09 10.80
CA ARG A 160 -15.34 1.89 11.91
C ARG A 160 -14.81 1.00 13.02
N LYS A 161 -13.53 1.16 13.36
CA LYS A 161 -12.94 0.46 14.50
C LYS A 161 -13.63 0.89 15.79
N SER A 162 -14.20 -0.04 16.54
CA SER A 162 -14.95 0.27 17.77
C SER A 162 -14.26 -0.17 19.06
N ASP A 163 -13.21 -0.99 18.94
CA ASP A 163 -12.32 -1.32 20.06
C ASP A 163 -11.14 -0.35 20.15
N SER A 164 -10.39 -0.43 21.24
CA SER A 164 -9.16 0.34 21.49
C SER A 164 -7.91 -0.53 21.43
N ASP A 165 -8.01 -1.76 20.95
CA ASP A 165 -6.82 -2.58 20.77
C ASP A 165 -5.99 -2.13 19.56
N CYS A 166 -4.70 -2.48 19.55
CA CYS A 166 -3.75 -2.06 18.53
C CYS A 166 -3.64 -3.03 17.36
N SER A 167 -4.73 -3.69 17.00
CA SER A 167 -4.82 -4.51 15.79
C SER A 167 -5.14 -3.68 14.56
N ALA A 168 -4.63 -4.11 13.39
CA ALA A 168 -5.06 -3.56 12.11
C ALA A 168 -6.55 -3.79 11.87
N LEU A 169 -7.17 -3.02 10.99
CA LEU A 169 -8.53 -3.33 10.52
C LEU A 169 -8.53 -4.44 9.48
N LEU A 170 -7.51 -4.49 8.62
CA LEU A 170 -7.41 -5.49 7.56
C LEU A 170 -5.96 -5.94 7.36
N ARG A 171 -5.80 -7.22 7.06
CA ARG A 171 -4.53 -7.82 6.66
C ARG A 171 -4.74 -8.93 5.62
N ASN A 172 -3.76 -9.16 4.74
CA ASN A 172 -3.86 -10.24 3.74
C ASN A 172 -3.36 -11.61 4.23
N THR A 173 -2.82 -11.69 5.45
CA THR A 173 -2.27 -12.94 5.99
C THR A 173 -2.91 -13.28 7.31
N PRO A 174 -3.33 -14.54 7.54
CA PRO A 174 -3.76 -15.00 8.85
C PRO A 174 -2.63 -14.90 9.89
N SER A 175 -2.99 -14.68 11.15
CA SER A 175 -2.03 -14.63 12.25
C SER A 175 -1.23 -15.92 12.34
N GLY A 176 0.09 -15.79 12.51
CA GLY A 176 1.01 -16.93 12.63
C GLY A 176 1.33 -17.66 11.33
N SER A 177 0.85 -17.19 10.18
CA SER A 177 1.27 -17.73 8.87
C SER A 177 2.63 -17.16 8.47
N ALA A 178 3.44 -17.97 7.81
CA ALA A 178 4.72 -17.59 7.24
C ALA A 178 4.68 -17.75 5.72
N TYR A 179 5.21 -16.75 5.02
CA TYR A 179 5.29 -16.71 3.57
C TYR A 179 6.66 -16.16 3.15
N ALA A 180 7.15 -16.59 2.00
CA ALA A 180 8.37 -16.07 1.39
C ALA A 180 8.04 -15.41 0.05
N GLY A 181 8.88 -14.49 -0.39
CA GLY A 181 8.68 -13.77 -1.65
C GLY A 181 7.29 -13.11 -1.71
N TYR A 182 6.56 -13.36 -2.79
CA TYR A 182 5.22 -12.83 -3.02
C TYR A 182 4.14 -13.94 -3.02
N GLU A 183 4.25 -14.89 -2.09
CA GLU A 183 3.43 -16.11 -2.10
C GLU A 183 2.21 -16.06 -1.16
N ALA A 184 2.03 -14.97 -0.38
CA ALA A 184 0.85 -14.79 0.44
C ALA A 184 -0.40 -14.51 -0.42
N ASN A 185 -1.55 -14.40 0.24
CA ASN A 185 -2.80 -14.08 -0.44
C ASN A 185 -2.64 -12.86 -1.34
N SER A 186 -2.91 -13.04 -2.60
CA SER A 186 -2.68 -12.10 -3.70
C SER A 186 -3.93 -11.87 -4.53
N ASN A 187 -3.86 -11.00 -5.54
CA ASN A 187 -5.00 -10.61 -6.36
C ASN A 187 -6.12 -10.01 -5.51
N LEU A 188 -5.80 -8.92 -4.84
CA LEU A 188 -6.63 -8.29 -3.81
C LEU A 188 -7.12 -6.94 -4.31
N VAL A 189 -8.44 -6.72 -4.24
CA VAL A 189 -9.06 -5.48 -4.68
C VAL A 189 -9.90 -4.88 -3.57
N LEU A 190 -9.67 -3.60 -3.26
CA LEU A 190 -10.52 -2.79 -2.39
C LEU A 190 -11.05 -1.62 -3.21
N THR A 191 -12.37 -1.46 -3.29
CA THR A 191 -12.96 -0.32 -4.00
C THR A 191 -13.97 0.43 -3.15
N GLY A 192 -13.87 1.76 -3.16
CA GLY A 192 -14.74 2.66 -2.41
C GLY A 192 -14.63 2.49 -0.90
N GLY A 193 -15.53 3.16 -0.19
CA GLY A 193 -15.69 3.03 1.26
C GLY A 193 -14.67 3.77 2.11
N VAL A 194 -14.94 3.73 3.41
CA VAL A 194 -14.13 4.39 4.45
C VAL A 194 -13.69 3.35 5.47
N TRP A 195 -12.40 3.28 5.71
CA TRP A 195 -11.77 2.57 6.82
C TRP A 195 -11.47 3.60 7.90
N GLU A 196 -12.25 3.61 8.96
CA GLU A 196 -12.21 4.65 9.98
C GLU A 196 -11.67 4.15 11.30
N VAL A 197 -10.67 4.86 11.81
CA VAL A 197 -10.15 4.73 13.17
C VAL A 197 -10.51 6.00 13.93
N PRO A 198 -11.47 5.96 14.87
CA PRO A 198 -11.81 7.10 15.71
C PRO A 198 -10.62 7.41 16.65
N LEU A 199 -9.92 8.51 16.38
CA LEU A 199 -8.71 8.88 17.14
C LEU A 199 -8.96 9.17 18.61
N GLU A 200 -10.18 9.51 18.98
CA GLU A 200 -10.61 9.75 20.36
C GLU A 200 -10.63 8.49 21.25
N HIS A 201 -10.53 7.30 20.66
CA HIS A 201 -10.46 6.05 21.41
C HIS A 201 -9.03 5.72 21.88
N PHE A 202 -8.03 6.48 21.43
CA PHE A 202 -6.61 6.18 21.64
C PHE A 202 -5.92 7.28 22.42
N ASP A 203 -4.95 6.90 23.24
CA ASP A 203 -4.05 7.84 23.91
C ASP A 203 -2.73 7.93 23.14
N ALA A 204 -2.52 9.07 22.49
CA ALA A 204 -1.28 9.34 21.76
C ALA A 204 -0.01 9.20 22.63
N ARG A 205 -0.13 9.23 23.94
CA ARG A 205 1.01 9.08 24.87
C ARG A 205 1.35 7.64 25.21
N SER A 206 0.51 6.69 24.80
CA SER A 206 0.75 5.27 25.02
C SER A 206 1.65 4.70 23.93
N GLU A 207 2.77 4.09 24.30
CA GLU A 207 3.57 3.30 23.36
C GLU A 207 2.81 2.09 22.80
N GLU A 208 1.81 1.64 23.53
CA GLU A 208 0.98 0.50 23.16
C GLU A 208 -0.01 0.88 22.07
N ASP A 209 -0.44 2.15 22.01
CA ASP A 209 -1.36 2.66 21.00
C ASP A 209 -0.61 2.93 19.68
N ARG A 210 -0.27 1.85 19.00
CA ARG A 210 0.49 1.88 17.74
C ARG A 210 0.07 0.75 16.82
N PHE A 211 -0.44 1.07 15.63
CA PHE A 211 -0.80 0.08 14.61
C PHE A 211 -0.93 0.68 13.21
N SER A 212 -0.76 -0.14 12.20
CA SER A 212 -1.08 0.19 10.82
C SER A 212 -2.50 -0.28 10.47
N VAL A 213 -3.27 0.55 9.73
CA VAL A 213 -4.71 0.31 9.53
C VAL A 213 -4.96 -0.79 8.51
N LEU A 214 -4.40 -0.66 7.30
CA LEU A 214 -4.44 -1.67 6.25
C LEU A 214 -3.04 -2.22 6.03
N ARG A 215 -2.88 -3.54 6.03
CA ARG A 215 -1.58 -4.18 5.97
C ARG A 215 -1.52 -5.27 4.92
N PHE A 216 -0.58 -5.14 3.99
CA PHE A 216 -0.31 -6.14 2.95
C PHE A 216 1.15 -6.56 3.00
N GLY A 217 1.39 -7.86 2.97
CA GLY A 217 2.74 -8.40 2.98
C GLY A 217 2.88 -9.67 2.17
N HIS A 218 4.08 -9.88 1.61
CA HIS A 218 4.43 -11.06 0.81
C HIS A 218 3.44 -11.37 -0.32
N CYS A 219 2.88 -10.36 -0.97
CA CYS A 219 1.83 -10.57 -1.95
C CYS A 219 2.05 -9.79 -3.25
N ARG A 220 1.22 -10.09 -4.22
CA ARG A 220 1.20 -9.40 -5.51
C ARG A 220 -0.21 -9.04 -5.95
N ASN A 221 -0.28 -8.10 -6.90
CA ASN A 221 -1.52 -7.68 -7.53
C ASN A 221 -2.52 -7.13 -6.50
N VAL A 222 -2.21 -5.96 -5.96
CA VAL A 222 -3.05 -5.25 -4.98
C VAL A 222 -3.59 -3.98 -5.62
N LEU A 223 -4.90 -3.78 -5.58
CA LEU A 223 -5.56 -2.56 -6.04
C LEU A 223 -6.40 -1.93 -4.94
N LEU A 224 -6.12 -0.68 -4.61
CA LEU A 224 -6.97 0.19 -3.82
C LEU A 224 -7.49 1.32 -4.72
N ALA A 225 -8.79 1.46 -4.87
CA ALA A 225 -9.38 2.47 -5.75
C ALA A 225 -10.54 3.21 -5.09
N GLY A 226 -10.44 4.53 -4.99
CA GLY A 226 -11.47 5.36 -4.35
C GLY A 226 -11.66 5.09 -2.85
N VAL A 227 -10.65 4.55 -2.20
CA VAL A 227 -10.69 4.17 -0.77
C VAL A 227 -10.34 5.37 0.09
N THR A 228 -11.05 5.55 1.20
CA THR A 228 -10.66 6.51 2.24
C THR A 228 -10.15 5.77 3.48
N VAL A 229 -8.96 6.12 3.95
CA VAL A 229 -8.45 5.68 5.26
C VAL A 229 -8.38 6.89 6.17
N SER A 230 -9.20 6.88 7.21
CA SER A 230 -9.37 7.99 8.15
C SER A 230 -8.90 7.61 9.54
N GLY A 231 -7.89 8.30 10.00
CA GLY A 231 -7.30 8.07 11.31
C GLY A 231 -6.23 6.97 11.32
N CYS A 232 -5.13 7.28 11.98
CA CYS A 232 -4.06 6.34 12.30
C CYS A 232 -3.33 6.83 13.56
N VAL A 233 -2.82 5.90 14.34
CA VAL A 233 -2.13 6.20 15.60
C VAL A 233 -0.72 5.61 15.56
N ASN A 234 0.30 6.46 15.60
CA ASN A 234 1.72 6.06 15.65
C ASN A 234 2.14 4.96 14.64
N GLY A 235 1.42 4.82 13.53
CA GLY A 235 1.62 3.79 12.53
C GLY A 235 1.34 4.31 11.12
N HIS A 236 0.86 3.44 10.26
CA HIS A 236 0.62 3.73 8.85
C HIS A 236 -0.83 3.49 8.46
N HIS A 237 -1.39 4.34 7.59
CA HIS A 237 -2.72 4.11 7.04
C HIS A 237 -2.71 2.87 6.12
N LEU A 238 -1.66 2.74 5.34
CA LEU A 238 -1.41 1.61 4.45
C LEU A 238 0.05 1.19 4.56
N GLU A 239 0.28 -0.07 4.92
CA GLU A 239 1.60 -0.69 4.98
C GLU A 239 1.73 -1.73 3.87
N LEU A 240 2.75 -1.58 3.05
CA LEU A 240 3.12 -2.46 1.96
C LEU A 240 4.51 -3.06 2.25
N CYS A 241 4.53 -4.28 2.76
CA CYS A 241 5.75 -5.00 3.14
C CYS A 241 6.03 -6.15 2.17
N GLY A 242 6.92 -5.97 1.20
CA GLY A 242 7.17 -6.97 0.18
C GLY A 242 5.94 -7.19 -0.69
N VAL A 243 5.52 -6.16 -1.39
CA VAL A 243 4.36 -6.19 -2.29
C VAL A 243 4.81 -5.89 -3.72
N GLU A 244 4.44 -6.75 -4.64
CA GLU A 244 4.70 -6.60 -6.08
C GLU A 244 3.42 -6.24 -6.83
N ASN A 245 3.52 -5.28 -7.75
CA ASN A 245 2.41 -4.85 -8.59
C ASN A 245 1.21 -4.33 -7.77
N CYS A 246 1.39 -3.16 -7.18
CA CYS A 246 0.37 -2.49 -6.38
C CYS A 246 -0.07 -1.18 -7.03
N SER A 247 -1.37 -0.93 -7.07
CA SER A 247 -1.91 0.37 -7.47
C SER A 247 -2.82 0.93 -6.39
N VAL A 248 -2.53 2.18 -6.01
CA VAL A 248 -3.38 2.98 -5.12
C VAL A 248 -3.83 4.21 -5.89
N VAL A 249 -5.12 4.28 -6.21
CA VAL A 249 -5.64 5.30 -7.12
C VAL A 249 -6.84 6.02 -6.53
N ASP A 250 -6.94 7.33 -6.78
CA ASP A 250 -8.07 8.18 -6.37
C ASP A 250 -8.48 8.02 -4.90
N SER A 251 -7.53 7.68 -4.04
CA SER A 251 -7.76 7.34 -2.64
C SER A 251 -7.38 8.49 -1.71
N THR A 252 -7.96 8.51 -0.51
CA THR A 252 -7.74 9.58 0.46
C THR A 252 -7.20 9.03 1.76
N PHE A 253 -6.13 9.65 2.25
CA PHE A 253 -5.49 9.33 3.53
C PHE A 253 -5.51 10.58 4.41
N HIS A 254 -6.08 10.48 5.61
CA HIS A 254 -6.14 11.64 6.50
C HIS A 254 -6.31 11.29 7.97
N GLY A 255 -5.89 12.24 8.81
CA GLY A 255 -6.01 12.11 10.26
C GLY A 255 -4.91 11.23 10.85
N TYR A 256 -4.09 11.82 11.70
CA TYR A 256 -2.98 11.14 12.34
C TYR A 256 -2.86 11.60 13.78
N LEU A 257 -2.64 10.66 14.66
CA LEU A 257 -2.34 10.93 16.07
C LEU A 257 -0.93 10.43 16.38
N ASP A 258 -0.05 11.36 16.71
CA ASP A 258 1.33 11.07 17.11
C ASP A 258 1.48 11.20 18.62
N THR A 259 2.41 10.47 19.18
CA THR A 259 2.76 10.62 20.58
C THR A 259 3.96 11.53 20.76
N GLU A 260 3.95 12.34 21.82
CA GLU A 260 5.16 13.03 22.28
C GLU A 260 6.29 12.05 22.67
N TYR A 261 5.95 10.80 22.89
CA TYR A 261 6.91 9.76 23.28
C TYR A 261 7.84 9.41 22.13
N HIS A 262 7.30 9.22 20.94
CA HIS A 262 8.06 9.07 19.70
C HIS A 262 8.50 10.44 19.13
N GLY A 263 8.12 11.53 19.76
CA GLY A 263 8.27 12.92 19.33
C GLY A 263 9.70 13.43 19.15
N LYS A 264 10.68 12.57 18.99
CA LYS A 264 12.03 12.92 18.55
C LYS A 264 12.28 12.60 17.07
N GLY A 265 11.24 12.60 16.25
CA GLY A 265 11.40 12.52 14.81
C GLY A 265 10.94 11.21 14.17
N ASP A 266 10.19 10.36 14.88
CA ASP A 266 9.64 9.14 14.30
C ASP A 266 8.46 9.48 13.36
N LYS A 267 8.80 10.09 12.21
CA LYS A 267 7.83 10.53 11.21
C LYS A 267 7.28 9.32 10.47
N LYS A 268 6.00 8.99 10.68
CA LYS A 268 5.33 7.88 10.02
C LYS A 268 4.67 8.29 8.70
N GLU A 269 4.85 7.48 7.71
CA GLU A 269 4.27 7.63 6.38
C GLU A 269 2.81 7.17 6.38
N ALA A 270 1.94 7.87 5.65
CA ALA A 270 0.58 7.37 5.43
C ALA A 270 0.59 6.10 4.56
N ILE A 271 1.36 6.08 3.48
CA ILE A 271 1.67 4.86 2.73
C ILE A 271 3.14 4.52 2.96
N GLN A 272 3.36 3.41 3.65
CA GLN A 272 4.69 2.88 3.91
C GLN A 272 5.04 1.83 2.86
N LEU A 273 6.22 1.98 2.23
CA LEU A 273 6.83 0.99 1.34
C LEU A 273 8.00 0.37 2.09
N ASP A 274 7.91 -0.93 2.37
CA ASP A 274 8.92 -1.61 3.17
C ASP A 274 9.46 -2.88 2.50
N VAL A 275 10.62 -3.29 3.01
CA VAL A 275 11.24 -4.58 2.75
C VAL A 275 11.01 -5.51 3.95
N VAL A 276 10.70 -6.76 3.68
CA VAL A 276 10.44 -7.73 4.75
C VAL A 276 11.76 -8.33 5.24
N ASN A 277 12.50 -7.60 6.06
CA ASN A 277 13.81 -8.07 6.53
C ASN A 277 13.88 -8.38 8.02
N ASN A 278 12.96 -7.88 8.83
CA ASN A 278 12.98 -8.17 10.26
C ASN A 278 11.61 -7.97 10.93
N ARG A 279 11.47 -8.54 12.13
CA ARG A 279 10.21 -8.50 12.88
C ARG A 279 9.81 -7.13 13.43
N TRP A 280 10.71 -6.19 13.47
CA TRP A 280 10.43 -4.86 14.02
C TRP A 280 9.77 -3.97 12.98
N VAL A 281 10.18 -4.15 11.72
CA VAL A 281 9.64 -3.44 10.57
C VAL A 281 8.37 -4.10 10.04
N ALA A 282 8.41 -5.41 9.87
CA ALA A 282 7.30 -6.18 9.30
C ALA A 282 6.67 -7.15 10.32
N PRO A 283 6.18 -6.66 11.49
CA PRO A 283 5.59 -7.54 12.48
C PRO A 283 4.34 -8.23 11.92
N GLY A 284 4.31 -9.53 11.96
CA GLY A 284 3.20 -10.33 11.44
C GLY A 284 3.34 -10.75 9.97
N PHE A 285 4.48 -10.49 9.33
CA PHE A 285 4.81 -10.98 7.99
C PHE A 285 6.11 -11.82 8.01
N PRO A 286 6.18 -12.95 8.72
CA PRO A 286 7.26 -13.90 8.52
C PRO A 286 7.03 -14.60 7.15
N ASP A 287 8.10 -15.15 6.46
CA ASP A 287 9.48 -15.14 6.86
C ASP A 287 10.17 -13.84 6.46
N PHE A 288 11.22 -13.49 7.20
CA PHE A 288 12.06 -12.33 6.87
C PHE A 288 13.11 -12.77 5.84
N ASP A 289 12.89 -12.39 4.58
CA ASP A 289 13.64 -12.88 3.42
C ASP A 289 14.13 -11.75 2.50
N ASP A 290 14.03 -10.51 2.95
CA ASP A 290 14.37 -9.30 2.19
C ASP A 290 13.50 -9.08 0.94
N THR A 291 12.29 -9.60 0.91
CA THR A 291 11.34 -9.31 -0.17
C THR A 291 11.02 -7.82 -0.18
N ILE A 292 11.28 -7.16 -1.30
CA ILE A 292 11.06 -5.72 -1.48
C ILE A 292 9.64 -5.41 -1.94
N THR A 293 9.20 -4.19 -1.70
CA THR A 293 8.02 -3.63 -2.37
C THR A 293 8.45 -2.99 -3.69
N GLN A 294 7.82 -3.39 -4.79
CA GLN A 294 8.15 -2.96 -6.16
C GLN A 294 6.94 -2.89 -7.08
N ASP A 295 7.10 -2.27 -8.26
CA ASP A 295 6.05 -2.12 -9.27
C ASP A 295 4.80 -1.43 -8.68
N VAL A 296 4.99 -0.23 -8.09
CA VAL A 296 3.95 0.48 -7.34
C VAL A 296 3.52 1.75 -8.08
N LEU A 297 2.22 1.90 -8.28
CA LEU A 297 1.59 3.12 -8.74
C LEU A 297 0.77 3.75 -7.61
N ILE A 298 1.05 5.03 -7.29
CA ILE A 298 0.23 5.86 -6.40
C ILE A 298 -0.20 7.09 -7.21
N TYR A 299 -1.49 7.15 -7.56
CA TYR A 299 -1.98 8.11 -8.54
C TYR A 299 -3.27 8.79 -8.10
N GLY A 300 -3.36 10.11 -8.26
CA GLY A 300 -4.58 10.87 -8.01
C GLY A 300 -5.02 10.89 -6.54
N CYS A 301 -4.17 10.50 -5.62
CA CYS A 301 -4.49 10.37 -4.20
C CYS A 301 -4.40 11.70 -3.46
N THR A 302 -5.14 11.80 -2.35
CA THR A 302 -5.11 12.95 -1.46
C THR A 302 -4.58 12.57 -0.08
N PHE A 303 -3.57 13.30 0.38
CA PHE A 303 -2.94 13.16 1.68
C PHE A 303 -3.12 14.46 2.47
N ARG A 304 -3.75 14.41 3.65
CA ARG A 304 -4.00 15.62 4.42
C ARG A 304 -3.98 15.42 5.93
N ASN A 305 -3.42 16.38 6.66
CA ASN A 305 -3.33 16.34 8.12
C ASN A 305 -2.63 15.06 8.60
N LEU A 306 -1.42 14.85 8.13
CA LEU A 306 -0.63 13.65 8.36
C LEU A 306 0.78 14.02 8.84
N CYS A 307 1.54 13.02 9.25
CA CYS A 307 2.95 13.18 9.50
C CYS A 307 3.72 13.24 8.17
N ARG A 308 3.86 12.14 7.44
CA ARG A 308 4.38 12.05 6.07
C ARG A 308 3.33 11.51 5.10
N GLY A 309 3.52 11.77 3.80
CA GLY A 309 2.67 11.19 2.79
C GLY A 309 3.07 9.77 2.42
N ILE A 310 4.11 9.61 1.62
CA ILE A 310 4.56 8.33 1.08
C ILE A 310 6.05 8.17 1.38
N GLY A 311 6.48 6.96 1.74
CA GLY A 311 7.88 6.67 1.94
C GLY A 311 8.15 5.34 2.63
N GLY A 312 9.35 5.21 3.17
CA GLY A 312 9.78 4.08 3.97
C GLY A 312 10.93 4.50 4.87
N HIS A 313 11.07 3.84 5.99
CA HIS A 313 12.17 4.07 6.93
C HIS A 313 13.06 2.84 7.08
N ASN A 314 12.80 1.81 6.30
CA ASN A 314 13.57 0.59 6.25
C ASN A 314 14.16 0.37 4.86
N ALA A 315 15.31 -0.26 4.79
CA ALA A 315 15.97 -0.61 3.53
C ALA A 315 16.99 -1.73 3.75
N VAL A 316 17.49 -2.32 2.67
CA VAL A 316 18.52 -3.35 2.72
C VAL A 316 19.58 -3.05 1.66
N TYR A 317 20.84 -3.20 2.01
CA TYR A 317 21.94 -3.02 1.08
C TYR A 317 21.82 -3.95 -0.12
N GLY A 318 21.89 -3.36 -1.32
CA GLY A 318 21.75 -4.08 -2.58
C GLY A 318 20.31 -4.38 -3.03
N ARG A 319 19.30 -3.90 -2.30
CA ARG A 319 17.89 -4.08 -2.65
C ARG A 319 17.15 -2.75 -2.61
N SER A 320 16.96 -2.13 -3.75
CA SER A 320 16.20 -0.87 -3.86
C SER A 320 14.71 -1.14 -4.02
N TYR A 321 13.88 -0.22 -3.52
CA TYR A 321 12.48 -0.13 -3.96
C TYR A 321 12.49 0.35 -5.40
N THR A 322 11.89 -0.41 -6.30
CA THR A 322 12.04 -0.16 -7.73
C THR A 322 10.71 -0.14 -8.48
N ASN A 323 10.73 0.50 -9.65
CA ASN A 323 9.57 0.67 -10.52
C ASN A 323 8.40 1.37 -9.81
N LEU A 324 8.65 2.60 -9.36
CA LEU A 324 7.69 3.37 -8.58
C LEU A 324 7.17 4.56 -9.38
N ALA A 325 5.85 4.72 -9.47
CA ALA A 325 5.22 5.89 -10.03
C ALA A 325 4.35 6.58 -8.97
N ILE A 326 4.74 7.78 -8.55
CA ILE A 326 4.02 8.61 -7.56
C ILE A 326 3.61 9.90 -8.26
N GLN A 327 2.38 9.92 -8.79
CA GLN A 327 1.99 10.91 -9.77
C GLN A 327 0.62 11.52 -9.47
N HIS A 328 0.44 12.81 -9.82
CA HIS A 328 -0.84 13.51 -9.72
C HIS A 328 -1.48 13.52 -8.33
N ASN A 329 -0.67 13.35 -7.28
CA ASN A 329 -1.17 13.33 -5.91
C ASN A 329 -1.21 14.74 -5.31
N THR A 330 -2.08 14.93 -4.32
CA THR A 330 -2.21 16.16 -3.56
C THR A 330 -1.84 15.93 -2.10
N PHE A 331 -0.88 16.69 -1.59
CA PHE A 331 -0.41 16.64 -0.21
C PHE A 331 -0.67 17.98 0.45
N THR A 332 -1.36 17.98 1.60
CA THR A 332 -1.69 19.22 2.31
C THR A 332 -1.58 19.07 3.82
N HIS A 333 -0.95 20.07 4.47
CA HIS A 333 -0.81 20.11 5.93
C HIS A 333 -0.12 18.85 6.48
N LEU A 334 1.09 18.59 6.01
CA LEU A 334 1.94 17.52 6.54
C LEU A 334 3.01 18.12 7.45
N SER A 335 3.23 17.50 8.61
CA SER A 335 4.30 17.89 9.52
C SER A 335 5.69 17.37 9.11
N GLY A 336 5.73 16.56 8.06
CA GLY A 336 6.92 16.03 7.40
C GLY A 336 6.85 16.18 5.88
N GLU A 337 7.52 15.31 5.19
CA GLU A 337 7.66 15.32 3.75
C GLU A 337 6.41 14.79 3.02
N GLY A 338 6.15 15.32 1.83
CA GLY A 338 5.18 14.74 0.90
C GLY A 338 5.59 13.33 0.45
N VAL A 339 6.83 13.22 -0.03
CA VAL A 339 7.45 11.95 -0.41
C VAL A 339 8.83 11.83 0.22
N TYR A 340 9.07 10.76 0.94
CA TYR A 340 10.33 10.42 1.58
C TYR A 340 10.88 9.11 1.00
N ALA A 341 11.70 9.25 -0.03
CA ALA A 341 12.16 8.16 -0.89
C ALA A 341 13.55 7.67 -0.45
N LEU A 342 13.58 6.77 0.52
CA LEU A 342 14.81 6.11 0.95
C LEU A 342 15.12 4.93 0.03
N ASN A 343 16.27 4.96 -0.61
CA ASN A 343 16.78 3.84 -1.43
C ASN A 343 15.84 3.47 -2.61
N TYR A 344 15.23 4.47 -3.26
CA TYR A 344 14.43 4.25 -4.47
C TYR A 344 15.32 4.16 -5.71
N ALA A 345 14.91 3.32 -6.65
CA ALA A 345 15.48 3.25 -7.99
C ALA A 345 14.36 3.11 -9.03
N HIS A 346 14.58 3.60 -10.26
CA HIS A 346 13.57 3.60 -11.31
C HIS A 346 12.25 4.20 -10.82
N ALA A 347 12.29 5.44 -10.32
CA ALA A 347 11.12 6.07 -9.73
C ALA A 347 10.75 7.37 -10.45
N ASP A 348 9.46 7.55 -10.72
CA ASP A 348 8.90 8.78 -11.26
C ASP A 348 7.97 9.46 -10.25
N LEU A 349 8.41 10.62 -9.76
CA LEU A 349 7.71 11.46 -8.80
C LEU A 349 7.29 12.74 -9.53
N SER A 350 6.13 12.72 -10.20
CA SER A 350 5.76 13.80 -11.11
C SER A 350 4.33 14.29 -10.95
N HIS A 351 4.10 15.55 -11.35
CA HIS A 351 2.79 16.19 -11.34
C HIS A 351 2.11 16.26 -9.98
N ASN A 352 2.84 16.14 -8.88
CA ASN A 352 2.26 16.21 -7.54
C ASN A 352 2.11 17.66 -7.09
N GLN A 353 1.09 17.92 -6.29
CA GLN A 353 0.82 19.20 -5.64
C GLN A 353 1.06 19.06 -4.13
N MET A 354 1.98 19.82 -3.58
CA MET A 354 2.34 19.81 -2.17
C MET A 354 2.17 21.22 -1.60
N LYS A 355 1.34 21.34 -0.57
CA LYS A 355 1.03 22.63 0.05
C LYS A 355 1.02 22.52 1.56
N GLN A 356 1.70 23.46 2.23
CA GLN A 356 1.82 23.47 3.69
C GLN A 356 2.39 22.12 4.20
N VAL A 357 3.46 21.67 3.59
CA VAL A 357 4.24 20.49 4.00
C VAL A 357 5.55 20.94 4.63
N ALA A 358 6.12 20.19 5.55
CA ALA A 358 7.42 20.56 6.13
C ALA A 358 8.57 20.29 5.15
N GLY A 359 8.43 19.32 4.26
CA GLY A 359 9.31 19.06 3.13
C GLY A 359 8.52 18.55 1.92
N GLY A 360 8.98 18.79 0.71
CA GLY A 360 8.30 18.31 -0.49
C GLY A 360 8.73 16.89 -0.83
N VAL A 361 9.77 16.75 -1.62
CA VAL A 361 10.33 15.46 -2.06
C VAL A 361 11.74 15.31 -1.48
N THR A 362 11.99 14.22 -0.79
CA THR A 362 13.31 13.86 -0.27
C THR A 362 13.73 12.51 -0.87
N LEU A 363 14.84 12.52 -1.63
CA LEU A 363 15.48 11.31 -2.17
C LEU A 363 16.75 11.06 -1.39
N LEU A 364 16.87 9.87 -0.80
CA LEU A 364 18.03 9.49 0.02
C LEU A 364 18.66 8.19 -0.49
N ALA A 365 19.97 8.21 -0.63
CA ALA A 365 20.74 6.98 -0.73
C ALA A 365 20.83 6.31 0.65
N LEU A 366 21.07 5.00 0.64
CA LEU A 366 21.26 4.23 1.86
C LEU A 366 22.66 4.48 2.42
N THR A 367 22.74 5.34 3.42
CA THR A 367 23.99 5.67 4.15
C THR A 367 23.82 5.40 5.64
N ASP A 368 24.15 6.33 6.49
CA ASP A 368 23.95 6.29 7.95
C ASP A 368 22.61 6.94 8.34
N HIS A 369 21.51 6.41 7.84
CA HIS A 369 20.20 7.00 8.07
C HIS A 369 19.87 7.06 9.57
N PRO A 370 19.42 8.21 10.09
CA PRO A 370 19.21 8.41 11.54
C PRO A 370 17.99 7.67 12.12
N ASP A 371 17.06 7.27 11.28
CA ASP A 371 15.91 6.46 11.72
C ASP A 371 16.34 5.00 11.70
N ASP A 372 16.19 4.25 12.77
CA ASP A 372 16.61 2.87 13.05
C ASP A 372 16.44 1.85 11.90
N ALA A 373 16.88 2.19 10.71
CA ALA A 373 16.81 1.35 9.54
C ALA A 373 17.77 0.15 9.71
N TYR A 374 17.23 -1.02 9.51
CA TYR A 374 17.99 -2.27 9.58
C TYR A 374 18.50 -2.60 8.18
N TYR A 375 19.71 -2.20 7.88
CA TYR A 375 20.27 -2.26 6.53
C TYR A 375 20.90 -3.61 6.17
N ALA A 376 21.19 -4.43 7.17
CA ALA A 376 21.74 -5.75 6.92
C ALA A 376 20.70 -6.67 6.26
N PRO A 377 21.12 -7.51 5.31
CA PRO A 377 20.26 -8.58 4.80
C PRO A 377 19.78 -9.49 5.93
N ALA A 378 18.52 -9.91 5.88
CA ALA A 378 17.97 -10.88 6.82
C ALA A 378 18.57 -12.26 6.60
N GLN A 379 18.99 -12.54 5.37
CA GLN A 379 19.61 -13.81 4.97
C GLN A 379 20.88 -13.54 4.17
N GLY A 380 21.91 -14.32 4.49
CA GLY A 380 23.22 -14.23 3.82
C GLY A 380 24.16 -13.19 4.42
N ASP A 381 25.29 -13.03 3.77
CA ASP A 381 26.34 -12.10 4.19
C ASP A 381 26.09 -10.70 3.60
N LEU A 382 26.63 -9.70 4.29
CA LEU A 382 26.67 -8.34 3.79
C LEU A 382 27.47 -8.29 2.47
N PRO A 383 26.89 -7.78 1.35
CA PRO A 383 27.62 -7.69 0.09
C PRO A 383 28.88 -6.83 0.21
N ALA A 384 29.95 -7.18 -0.51
CA ALA A 384 31.07 -6.29 -0.64
C ALA A 384 30.68 -4.99 -1.37
N PHE A 385 31.23 -3.86 -0.99
CA PHE A 385 30.79 -2.55 -1.51
C PHE A 385 30.86 -2.46 -3.05
N ASP A 386 31.90 -3.01 -3.65
CA ASP A 386 32.10 -3.03 -5.12
C ASP A 386 31.17 -4.03 -5.85
N GLN A 387 30.46 -4.85 -5.11
CA GLN A 387 29.45 -5.77 -5.62
C GLN A 387 28.00 -5.24 -5.43
N LEU A 388 27.84 -4.13 -4.71
CA LEU A 388 26.54 -3.49 -4.58
C LEU A 388 26.11 -2.93 -5.95
N PRO A 389 24.89 -3.24 -6.40
CA PRO A 389 24.31 -2.49 -7.51
C PRO A 389 24.17 -1.02 -7.11
N VAL A 390 24.10 -0.12 -8.08
CA VAL A 390 23.71 1.26 -7.81
C VAL A 390 22.32 1.24 -7.17
N GLN A 391 22.21 1.81 -5.98
CA GLN A 391 20.98 1.69 -5.20
C GLN A 391 19.96 2.76 -5.57
N SER A 392 20.37 4.01 -5.67
CA SER A 392 19.48 5.12 -5.97
C SER A 392 19.84 5.70 -7.35
N HIS A 393 19.11 5.29 -8.38
CA HIS A 393 19.38 5.67 -9.77
C HIS A 393 18.12 5.73 -10.63
N LEU A 394 18.20 6.39 -11.79
CA LEU A 394 17.11 6.59 -12.72
C LEU A 394 15.87 7.16 -12.01
N LEU A 395 16.09 8.30 -11.35
CA LEU A 395 15.05 8.99 -10.58
C LEU A 395 14.55 10.21 -11.35
N SER A 396 13.25 10.38 -11.43
CA SER A 396 12.60 11.53 -12.06
C SER A 396 11.79 12.30 -11.02
N VAL A 397 12.08 13.59 -10.84
CA VAL A 397 11.30 14.53 -10.04
C VAL A 397 10.91 15.68 -10.94
N THR A 398 9.71 15.65 -11.53
CA THR A 398 9.35 16.58 -12.58
C THR A 398 7.93 17.11 -12.42
N ASP A 399 7.72 18.34 -12.91
CA ASP A 399 6.37 18.94 -13.00
C ASP A 399 5.61 19.05 -11.67
N ASN A 400 6.30 18.98 -10.53
CA ASN A 400 5.67 19.14 -9.22
C ASN A 400 5.47 20.60 -8.85
N GLN A 401 4.42 20.89 -8.07
CA GLN A 401 4.20 22.18 -7.44
C GLN A 401 4.39 22.03 -5.92
N ILE A 402 5.35 22.74 -5.34
CA ILE A 402 5.74 22.56 -3.95
C ILE A 402 5.75 23.88 -3.20
N GLU A 403 4.97 23.96 -2.12
CA GLU A 403 4.91 25.04 -1.15
C GLU A 403 5.18 24.46 0.24
N VAL A 404 6.39 24.63 0.76
CA VAL A 404 6.72 24.24 2.13
C VAL A 404 6.17 25.25 3.13
N ALA A 405 5.80 24.77 4.33
CA ALA A 405 5.20 25.58 5.37
C ALA A 405 6.18 26.63 5.94
N ASP A 406 7.45 26.25 6.08
CA ASP A 406 8.55 27.16 6.41
C ASP A 406 9.49 27.30 5.21
N GLY A 407 9.56 28.49 4.63
CA GLY A 407 10.38 28.75 3.45
C GLY A 407 11.90 28.57 3.65
N SER A 408 12.35 28.36 4.88
CA SER A 408 13.75 28.00 5.18
C SER A 408 14.01 26.50 4.97
N GLU A 409 12.97 25.65 4.92
CA GLU A 409 13.10 24.23 4.72
C GLU A 409 13.26 23.85 3.24
N PRO A 410 13.91 22.72 2.92
CA PRO A 410 14.02 22.24 1.56
C PRO A 410 12.68 21.82 0.96
N ALA A 411 12.37 22.31 -0.23
CA ALA A 411 11.26 21.81 -1.04
C ALA A 411 11.62 20.48 -1.74
N ILE A 412 12.87 20.36 -2.20
CA ILE A 412 13.40 19.12 -2.77
C ILE A 412 14.79 18.88 -2.17
N THR A 413 14.99 17.69 -1.63
CA THR A 413 16.29 17.20 -1.15
C THR A 413 16.70 15.99 -1.95
N ILE A 414 17.93 15.98 -2.49
CA ILE A 414 18.53 14.81 -3.14
C ILE A 414 19.87 14.59 -2.47
N SER A 415 19.99 13.53 -1.68
CA SER A 415 21.17 13.32 -0.84
C SER A 415 21.70 11.90 -0.89
N GLY A 416 22.80 11.71 -1.57
CA GLY A 416 23.75 10.64 -1.30
C GLY A 416 24.58 10.95 -0.05
N GLY A 417 25.60 10.18 0.22
CA GLY A 417 26.47 10.42 1.37
C GLY A 417 27.67 9.50 1.48
N VAL A 418 28.59 9.88 2.36
CA VAL A 418 29.70 9.02 2.74
C VAL A 418 29.26 8.18 3.93
N TYR A 419 29.47 6.86 3.85
CA TYR A 419 29.12 5.96 4.95
C TYR A 419 29.89 6.32 6.22
N GLY A 420 29.17 6.64 7.25
CA GLY A 420 29.74 7.08 8.55
C GLY A 420 29.32 6.21 9.74
N ASP A 421 28.37 5.29 9.57
CA ASP A 421 27.91 4.42 10.64
C ASP A 421 28.99 3.43 11.08
N ALA A 422 29.08 3.16 12.37
CA ALA A 422 30.00 2.19 12.93
C ALA A 422 29.59 0.73 12.66
N GLN A 423 28.33 0.47 12.34
CA GLN A 423 27.81 -0.90 12.20
C GLN A 423 28.50 -1.69 11.11
N PHE A 424 28.78 -1.07 9.95
CA PHE A 424 29.47 -1.72 8.82
C PHE A 424 30.75 -0.98 8.42
N ALA A 425 31.42 -0.37 9.38
CA ALA A 425 32.61 0.44 9.13
C ALA A 425 33.73 -0.34 8.44
N ASP A 426 33.90 -1.63 8.77
CA ASP A 426 34.92 -2.48 8.14
C ASP A 426 34.63 -2.78 6.65
N SER A 427 33.35 -2.79 6.27
CA SER A 427 32.93 -3.08 4.89
C SER A 427 32.68 -1.81 4.06
N TYR A 428 32.06 -0.80 4.65
CA TYR A 428 31.58 0.39 3.93
C TYR A 428 32.18 1.71 4.41
N GLY A 429 32.98 1.71 5.47
CA GLY A 429 33.55 2.92 6.05
C GLY A 429 34.29 3.80 5.03
N GLY A 430 33.90 5.06 4.96
CA GLY A 430 34.45 6.03 4.02
C GLY A 430 34.05 5.83 2.55
N ARG A 431 33.22 4.85 2.23
CA ARG A 431 32.66 4.66 0.90
C ARG A 431 31.54 5.67 0.64
N THR A 432 31.39 6.10 -0.60
CA THR A 432 30.35 7.06 -1.00
C THR A 432 29.23 6.35 -1.70
N PHE A 433 28.02 6.50 -1.16
CA PHE A 433 26.78 6.10 -1.81
C PHE A 433 26.27 7.28 -2.64
N TRP A 434 26.28 7.14 -3.94
CA TRP A 434 25.84 8.16 -4.88
C TRP A 434 24.37 7.99 -5.23
N ILE A 435 23.71 9.11 -5.48
CA ILE A 435 22.46 9.11 -6.24
C ILE A 435 22.83 9.42 -7.70
N GLU A 436 22.37 8.59 -8.63
CA GLU A 436 22.78 8.64 -10.03
C GLU A 436 21.59 8.84 -10.97
N ASP A 437 21.85 9.44 -12.15
CA ASP A 437 20.85 9.57 -13.22
C ASP A 437 19.55 10.25 -12.77
N VAL A 438 19.64 11.40 -12.12
CA VAL A 438 18.49 12.15 -11.62
C VAL A 438 18.00 13.16 -12.64
N THR A 439 16.76 13.01 -13.07
CA THR A 439 16.06 14.06 -13.83
C THR A 439 15.31 14.98 -12.89
N LEU A 440 15.75 16.23 -12.77
CA LEU A 440 15.10 17.29 -12.01
C LEU A 440 14.67 18.41 -12.95
N ALA A 441 13.39 18.46 -13.32
CA ALA A 441 12.92 19.40 -14.35
C ALA A 441 11.50 19.92 -14.10
N ARG A 442 11.24 21.15 -14.50
CA ARG A 442 9.92 21.82 -14.52
C ARG A 442 9.18 21.85 -13.18
N ASN A 443 9.87 21.65 -12.07
CA ASN A 443 9.25 21.79 -10.75
C ASN A 443 9.03 23.27 -10.43
N GLN A 444 7.86 23.59 -9.89
CA GLN A 444 7.50 24.92 -9.41
C GLN A 444 7.65 24.96 -7.88
N VAL A 445 8.77 25.45 -7.39
CA VAL A 445 9.00 25.66 -5.96
C VAL A 445 8.46 27.03 -5.58
N MET A 446 7.31 27.05 -4.89
CA MET A 446 6.63 28.28 -4.47
C MET A 446 7.24 28.87 -3.19
N SER A 447 7.73 28.02 -2.31
CA SER A 447 8.53 28.36 -1.13
C SER A 447 9.52 27.24 -0.82
N GLY A 448 10.63 27.58 -0.15
CA GLY A 448 11.71 26.64 0.12
C GLY A 448 12.81 26.70 -0.95
N HIS A 449 13.67 25.71 -0.95
CA HIS A 449 14.81 25.64 -1.86
C HIS A 449 15.13 24.18 -2.24
N ILE A 450 16.06 23.99 -3.18
CA ILE A 450 16.52 22.67 -3.63
C ILE A 450 17.91 22.42 -3.06
N VAL A 451 18.11 21.26 -2.45
CA VAL A 451 19.39 20.80 -1.91
C VAL A 451 19.82 19.54 -2.64
N GLN A 452 21.07 19.52 -3.08
CA GLN A 452 21.68 18.35 -3.71
C GLN A 452 23.06 18.09 -3.10
N SER A 453 23.34 16.84 -2.75
CA SER A 453 24.63 16.39 -2.27
C SER A 453 24.92 14.97 -2.74
N TYR A 454 26.17 14.72 -3.13
CA TYR A 454 26.60 13.40 -3.63
C TYR A 454 25.71 12.86 -4.76
N VAL A 455 25.37 13.72 -5.70
CA VAL A 455 24.61 13.39 -6.93
C VAL A 455 25.58 13.38 -8.10
N ARG A 456 25.42 12.45 -9.02
CA ARG A 456 26.21 12.40 -10.26
C ARG A 456 25.38 11.86 -11.43
N ASP A 457 25.82 12.24 -12.65
CA ASP A 457 25.26 11.73 -13.91
C ASP A 457 25.74 10.31 -14.18
#